data_054f19b31c6e584bc080fb26447d22be
#
_entry.id   054f19b31c6e584bc080fb26447d22be
#
_cell.length_a   1.000
_cell.length_b   1.000
_cell.length_c   1.000
_cell.angle_alpha   90.00
_cell.angle_beta   90.00
_cell.angle_gamma   90.00
#
_symmetry.space_group_name_H-M   'P 1'
#
loop_
_entity.id
_entity.type
_entity.pdbx_description
1 polymer ?
#
loop_
_entity_poly.entity_id
_entity_poly.type
_entity_poly.pdbx_seq_one_letter_code
_entity_poly.pdbx_strand_id
1 'polypeptide(L)'
;MKSLYSDHYIEPYLGKLKLAEVTSHTLERYYQKLLTTPAVPMICVKKYSNETRTVTTATVRKIHNVLRSAFTQAMKWDLIEKNPAAYATVPKHEAKEREIWDAQTIFKAIELCKDPRLKLCLNLAFSCTLRIGELLALTWDCVDISDESIQAGKASISITKELQRVNKKAMKALDSKDIITVFPDQGLHNRTALVLKAPKTPTSIRKVFLPKTVAEMFVAWKMEQDAAIEAIGNEYADFNLVIATPVGLPCESAQIRKALKNLIEENNLPPVVFHSLRHSSITYKLKLNQGDIKSVQGDSGHAQASMVTDQYSHILDENRQENAKLLEKAFYNGRGAEPEAEVKRKQIAMVDQMNAMGFDPLQLAKVLSNPDMVKMLQMLAGSGAAAQ
;
A
#
# COMPACT_ATOMS: atom_id res chain seq x y z
N MET A 1 -20.33 3.16 6.06
CA MET A 1 -20.06 4.42 5.32
C MET A 1 -21.17 4.78 4.35
N LYS A 2 -21.71 3.84 3.55
CA LYS A 2 -22.84 4.12 2.63
C LYS A 2 -24.09 4.61 3.38
N SER A 3 -24.46 4.01 4.54
CA SER A 3 -25.63 4.44 5.32
C SER A 3 -25.46 5.86 5.88
N LEU A 4 -24.27 6.25 6.32
CA LEU A 4 -24.02 7.61 6.84
C LEU A 4 -24.31 8.68 5.78
N TYR A 5 -23.87 8.46 4.52
CA TYR A 5 -24.15 9.41 3.44
C TYR A 5 -25.62 9.38 3.04
N SER A 6 -26.25 8.20 3.01
CA SER A 6 -27.67 8.06 2.72
C SER A 6 -28.50 8.81 3.75
N ASP A 7 -28.35 8.44 5.02
CA ASP A 7 -29.23 8.87 6.11
C ASP A 7 -29.10 10.37 6.44
N HIS A 8 -27.91 10.94 6.31
CA HIS A 8 -27.64 12.32 6.73
C HIS A 8 -27.55 13.33 5.57
N TYR A 9 -27.22 12.87 4.36
CA TYR A 9 -26.97 13.79 3.25
C TYR A 9 -27.85 13.53 2.02
N ILE A 10 -28.22 12.27 1.71
CA ILE A 10 -29.01 11.99 0.50
C ILE A 10 -30.50 12.03 0.80
N GLU A 11 -30.96 11.24 1.75
CA GLU A 11 -32.39 11.08 2.08
C GLU A 11 -33.08 12.40 2.48
N PRO A 12 -32.48 13.29 3.32
CA PRO A 12 -33.13 14.54 3.70
C PRO A 12 -33.34 15.53 2.54
N TYR A 13 -32.56 15.42 1.48
CA TYR A 13 -32.59 16.38 0.36
C TYR A 13 -33.18 15.79 -0.92
N LEU A 14 -32.96 14.53 -1.21
CA LEU A 14 -33.36 13.88 -2.46
C LEU A 14 -34.40 12.78 -2.25
N GLY A 15 -34.57 12.28 -1.02
CA GLY A 15 -35.41 11.10 -0.74
C GLY A 15 -36.90 11.29 -1.04
N LYS A 16 -37.40 12.55 -1.11
CA LYS A 16 -38.79 12.87 -1.45
C LYS A 16 -39.04 13.03 -2.94
N LEU A 17 -37.99 13.12 -3.77
CA LEU A 17 -38.09 13.27 -5.20
C LEU A 17 -38.32 11.91 -5.87
N LYS A 18 -39.16 11.90 -6.89
CA LYS A 18 -39.28 10.73 -7.78
C LYS A 18 -38.00 10.58 -8.59
N LEU A 19 -37.62 9.36 -8.92
CA LEU A 19 -36.39 9.07 -9.67
C LEU A 19 -36.33 9.87 -10.99
N ALA A 20 -37.43 10.00 -11.69
CA ALA A 20 -37.56 10.75 -12.93
C ALA A 20 -37.38 12.28 -12.77
N GLU A 21 -37.55 12.82 -11.56
CA GLU A 21 -37.42 14.25 -11.25
C GLU A 21 -35.97 14.65 -10.95
N VAL A 22 -35.12 13.67 -10.71
CA VAL A 22 -33.71 13.91 -10.40
C VAL A 22 -32.91 14.10 -11.68
N THR A 23 -32.69 15.36 -12.05
CA THR A 23 -31.89 15.76 -13.22
C THR A 23 -30.45 16.07 -12.82
N SER A 24 -29.57 16.22 -13.81
CA SER A 24 -28.17 16.68 -13.56
C SER A 24 -28.17 18.07 -12.89
N HIS A 25 -29.02 18.96 -13.31
CA HIS A 25 -29.16 20.29 -12.70
C HIS A 25 -29.65 20.22 -11.24
N THR A 26 -30.60 19.32 -10.93
CA THR A 26 -31.03 19.04 -9.54
C THR A 26 -29.84 18.61 -8.67
N LEU A 27 -28.99 17.74 -9.20
CA LEU A 27 -27.80 17.25 -8.48
C LEU A 27 -26.74 18.34 -8.29
N GLU A 28 -26.52 19.20 -9.28
CA GLU A 28 -25.58 20.31 -9.17
C GLU A 28 -26.02 21.33 -8.10
N ARG A 29 -27.29 21.71 -8.07
CA ARG A 29 -27.85 22.54 -7.00
C ARG A 29 -27.74 21.88 -5.63
N TYR A 30 -27.97 20.58 -5.57
CA TYR A 30 -27.81 19.80 -4.34
C TYR A 30 -26.34 19.80 -3.86
N TYR A 31 -25.37 19.64 -4.76
CA TYR A 31 -23.94 19.70 -4.38
C TYR A 31 -23.55 21.07 -3.82
N GLN A 32 -24.04 22.15 -4.40
CA GLN A 32 -23.81 23.51 -3.88
C GLN A 32 -24.42 23.66 -2.48
N LYS A 33 -25.63 23.15 -2.27
CA LYS A 33 -26.29 23.18 -0.96
C LYS A 33 -25.51 22.38 0.09
N LEU A 34 -24.94 21.23 -0.28
CA LEU A 34 -24.10 20.43 0.64
C LEU A 34 -22.89 21.21 1.14
N LEU A 35 -22.25 22.03 0.32
CA LEU A 35 -21.09 22.83 0.72
C LEU A 35 -21.39 23.84 1.84
N THR A 36 -22.64 24.25 1.96
CA THR A 36 -23.12 25.14 3.03
C THR A 36 -23.74 24.39 4.22
N THR A 37 -23.89 23.06 4.09
CA THR A 37 -24.50 22.23 5.13
C THR A 37 -23.47 21.89 6.20
N PRO A 38 -23.84 21.93 7.50
CA PRO A 38 -22.97 21.48 8.57
C PRO A 38 -22.57 20.01 8.40
N ALA A 39 -21.29 19.71 8.57
CA ALA A 39 -20.81 18.35 8.52
C ALA A 39 -21.24 17.56 9.75
N VAL A 40 -21.79 16.35 9.54
CA VAL A 40 -22.12 15.44 10.64
C VAL A 40 -20.82 14.97 11.30
N PRO A 41 -20.63 15.21 12.61
CA PRO A 41 -19.44 14.79 13.30
C PRO A 41 -19.34 13.26 13.28
N MET A 42 -18.17 12.74 12.92
CA MET A 42 -17.88 11.32 13.13
C MET A 42 -17.95 10.99 14.61
N ILE A 43 -18.57 9.87 14.97
CA ILE A 43 -18.85 9.41 16.34
C ILE A 43 -17.61 9.40 17.25
N CYS A 44 -16.41 9.47 16.69
CA CYS A 44 -15.13 9.43 17.43
C CYS A 44 -14.46 10.80 17.63
N VAL A 45 -15.02 11.88 17.15
CA VAL A 45 -14.45 13.22 17.39
C VAL A 45 -15.05 13.75 18.69
N LYS A 46 -14.29 13.68 19.78
CA LYS A 46 -14.64 14.40 21.02
C LYS A 46 -14.95 15.86 20.69
N LYS A 47 -16.04 16.39 21.26
CA LYS A 47 -16.51 17.78 21.20
C LYS A 47 -15.42 18.80 21.63
N TYR A 48 -14.41 19.06 20.82
CA TYR A 48 -13.37 20.05 21.14
C TYR A 48 -13.08 21.03 20.00
N SER A 49 -14.07 21.35 19.18
CA SER A 49 -14.04 22.61 18.41
C SER A 49 -15.45 23.12 18.24
N ASN A 50 -15.71 24.34 18.71
CA ASN A 50 -16.94 25.10 18.47
C ASN A 50 -17.07 25.55 17.00
N GLU A 51 -16.25 25.05 16.09
CA GLU A 51 -16.31 25.33 14.67
C GLU A 51 -17.30 24.39 13.98
N THR A 52 -18.42 24.92 13.53
CA THR A 52 -19.34 24.25 12.61
C THR A 52 -18.64 24.08 11.27
N ARG A 53 -17.96 22.94 11.09
CA ARG A 53 -17.35 22.58 9.82
C ARG A 53 -18.44 22.23 8.82
N THR A 54 -18.40 22.82 7.65
CA THR A 54 -19.29 22.45 6.54
C THR A 54 -18.81 21.20 5.79
N VAL A 55 -19.68 20.62 4.98
CA VAL A 55 -19.36 19.47 4.13
C VAL A 55 -18.28 19.88 3.12
N THR A 56 -17.19 19.11 3.07
CA THR A 56 -16.06 19.37 2.17
C THR A 56 -16.35 18.91 0.74
N THR A 57 -15.68 19.50 -0.26
CA THR A 57 -15.73 19.05 -1.66
C THR A 57 -15.37 17.57 -1.83
N ALA A 58 -14.43 17.06 -1.03
CA ALA A 58 -14.09 15.63 -0.98
C ALA A 58 -15.28 14.76 -0.54
N THR A 59 -16.08 15.23 0.42
CA THR A 59 -17.29 14.53 0.89
C THR A 59 -18.40 14.60 -0.19
N VAL A 60 -18.59 15.75 -0.83
CA VAL A 60 -19.52 15.89 -1.95
C VAL A 60 -19.17 14.91 -3.08
N ARG A 61 -17.88 14.78 -3.44
CA ARG A 61 -17.44 13.82 -4.46
C ARG A 61 -17.73 12.36 -4.07
N LYS A 62 -17.60 12.00 -2.79
CA LYS A 62 -17.98 10.67 -2.30
C LYS A 62 -19.47 10.40 -2.39
N ILE A 63 -20.29 11.41 -2.06
CA ILE A 63 -21.75 11.35 -2.20
C ILE A 63 -22.14 11.21 -3.68
N HIS A 64 -21.53 12.01 -4.57
CA HIS A 64 -21.71 11.90 -6.01
C HIS A 64 -21.41 10.47 -6.52
N ASN A 65 -20.31 9.86 -6.09
CA ASN A 65 -19.96 8.49 -6.49
C ASN A 65 -20.99 7.45 -6.01
N VAL A 66 -21.59 7.64 -4.82
CA VAL A 66 -22.68 6.79 -4.34
C VAL A 66 -23.91 6.96 -5.22
N LEU A 67 -24.32 8.20 -5.52
CA LEU A 67 -25.45 8.51 -6.39
C LEU A 67 -25.23 7.96 -7.80
N ARG A 68 -24.04 8.20 -8.39
CA ARG A 68 -23.68 7.67 -9.71
C ARG A 68 -23.80 6.17 -9.80
N SER A 69 -23.32 5.47 -8.76
CA SER A 69 -23.45 4.01 -8.69
C SER A 69 -24.90 3.56 -8.55
N ALA A 70 -25.71 4.26 -7.74
CA ALA A 70 -27.13 3.95 -7.55
C ALA A 70 -27.94 4.18 -8.85
N PHE A 71 -27.73 5.32 -9.54
CA PHE A 71 -28.40 5.59 -10.81
C PHE A 71 -27.94 4.66 -11.94
N THR A 72 -26.66 4.23 -11.93
CA THR A 72 -26.20 3.19 -12.86
C THR A 72 -26.93 1.88 -12.63
N GLN A 73 -27.20 1.52 -11.38
CA GLN A 73 -27.97 0.33 -11.07
C GLN A 73 -29.45 0.49 -11.44
N ALA A 74 -30.02 1.69 -11.25
CA ALA A 74 -31.39 2.01 -11.68
C ALA A 74 -31.57 1.90 -13.20
N MET A 75 -30.56 2.30 -13.99
CA MET A 75 -30.55 2.08 -15.45
C MET A 75 -30.56 0.58 -15.80
N LYS A 76 -29.77 -0.22 -15.10
CA LYS A 76 -29.74 -1.69 -15.33
C LYS A 76 -31.05 -2.38 -14.97
N TRP A 77 -31.89 -1.75 -14.17
CA TRP A 77 -33.21 -2.20 -13.81
C TRP A 77 -34.31 -1.54 -14.64
N ASP A 78 -33.93 -0.81 -15.69
CA ASP A 78 -34.84 -0.08 -16.59
C ASP A 78 -35.80 0.90 -15.89
N LEU A 79 -35.38 1.41 -14.71
CA LEU A 79 -36.14 2.41 -13.95
C LEU A 79 -35.93 3.85 -14.48
N ILE A 80 -34.82 4.09 -15.14
CA ILE A 80 -34.43 5.36 -15.78
C ILE A 80 -33.64 5.09 -17.05
N GLU A 81 -33.76 5.93 -18.06
CA GLU A 81 -33.05 5.82 -19.35
C GLU A 81 -31.59 6.31 -19.25
N LYS A 82 -31.34 7.35 -18.44
CA LYS A 82 -30.05 8.02 -18.36
C LYS A 82 -29.64 8.24 -16.90
N ASN A 83 -28.34 8.14 -16.63
CA ASN A 83 -27.80 8.43 -15.31
C ASN A 83 -27.58 9.94 -15.14
N PRO A 84 -28.39 10.66 -14.35
CA PRO A 84 -28.22 12.08 -14.16
C PRO A 84 -26.89 12.48 -13.50
N ALA A 85 -26.33 11.61 -12.67
CA ALA A 85 -25.05 11.87 -12.04
C ALA A 85 -23.86 11.72 -13.01
N ALA A 86 -24.02 11.05 -14.16
CA ALA A 86 -22.94 10.95 -15.14
C ALA A 86 -22.62 12.30 -15.81
N TYR A 87 -23.62 13.18 -15.89
CA TYR A 87 -23.54 14.48 -16.57
C TYR A 87 -23.51 15.66 -15.60
N ALA A 88 -23.71 15.44 -14.31
CA ALA A 88 -23.66 16.48 -13.29
C ALA A 88 -22.23 16.92 -12.98
N THR A 89 -22.01 18.23 -13.00
CA THR A 89 -20.72 18.84 -12.64
C THR A 89 -20.49 18.77 -11.14
N VAL A 90 -19.39 18.14 -10.75
CA VAL A 90 -18.98 18.01 -9.34
C VAL A 90 -18.04 19.17 -8.98
N PRO A 91 -18.21 19.82 -7.81
CA PRO A 91 -17.28 20.86 -7.35
C PRO A 91 -15.83 20.41 -7.41
N LYS A 92 -14.96 21.27 -7.94
CA LYS A 92 -13.51 20.99 -8.00
C LYS A 92 -12.99 20.69 -6.60
N HIS A 93 -12.23 19.64 -6.50
CA HIS A 93 -11.53 19.27 -5.28
C HIS A 93 -10.04 19.35 -5.53
N GLU A 94 -9.41 20.34 -4.94
CA GLU A 94 -7.95 20.41 -4.88
C GLU A 94 -7.50 19.52 -3.73
N ALA A 95 -6.92 18.39 -4.07
CA ALA A 95 -6.30 17.54 -3.07
C ALA A 95 -5.07 18.28 -2.53
N LYS A 96 -5.06 18.56 -1.22
CA LYS A 96 -3.83 19.01 -0.58
C LYS A 96 -2.79 17.91 -0.73
N GLU A 97 -1.62 18.27 -1.22
CA GLU A 97 -0.47 17.36 -1.21
C GLU A 97 -0.23 16.90 0.24
N ARG A 98 -0.06 15.60 0.40
CA ARG A 98 0.23 15.04 1.72
C ARG A 98 1.72 15.16 1.95
N GLU A 99 2.08 15.75 3.07
CA GLU A 99 3.46 15.71 3.53
C GLU A 99 3.89 14.26 3.73
N ILE A 100 5.05 13.94 3.20
CA ILE A 100 5.73 12.65 3.34
C ILE A 100 7.11 12.91 3.94
N TRP A 101 7.60 11.97 4.71
CA TRP A 101 8.97 12.02 5.18
C TRP A 101 9.94 11.53 4.09
N ASP A 102 11.06 12.17 3.98
CA ASP A 102 12.19 11.64 3.24
C ASP A 102 12.89 10.50 4.00
N ALA A 103 13.83 9.83 3.37
CA ALA A 103 14.54 8.69 3.96
C ALA A 103 15.33 9.09 5.22
N GLN A 104 15.90 10.29 5.27
CA GLN A 104 16.67 10.78 6.41
C GLN A 104 15.75 11.01 7.63
N THR A 105 14.61 11.64 7.42
CA THR A 105 13.61 11.87 8.49
C THR A 105 13.06 10.55 9.02
N ILE A 106 12.81 9.56 8.14
CA ILE A 106 12.36 8.22 8.57
C ILE A 106 13.44 7.53 9.40
N PHE A 107 14.68 7.56 8.94
CA PHE A 107 15.81 6.97 9.66
C PHE A 107 15.94 7.59 11.07
N LYS A 108 15.91 8.92 11.15
CA LYS A 108 15.92 9.66 12.42
C LYS A 108 14.75 9.27 13.32
N ALA A 109 13.54 9.14 12.78
CA ALA A 109 12.36 8.73 13.54
C ALA A 109 12.49 7.30 14.10
N ILE A 110 13.08 6.37 13.32
CA ILE A 110 13.35 4.99 13.75
C ILE A 110 14.40 4.98 14.88
N GLU A 111 15.45 5.79 14.79
CA GLU A 111 16.47 5.88 15.85
C GLU A 111 15.90 6.45 17.15
N LEU A 112 15.09 7.50 17.06
CA LEU A 112 14.45 8.15 18.21
C LEU A 112 13.33 7.30 18.83
N CYS A 113 12.82 6.30 18.11
CA CYS A 113 11.71 5.47 18.57
C CYS A 113 12.15 4.50 19.67
N LYS A 114 11.65 4.70 20.88
CA LYS A 114 11.90 3.86 22.06
C LYS A 114 10.94 2.67 22.18
N ASP A 115 9.76 2.74 21.54
CA ASP A 115 8.78 1.64 21.53
C ASP A 115 9.21 0.61 20.46
N PRO A 116 9.65 -0.61 20.85
CA PRO A 116 10.15 -1.59 19.91
C PRO A 116 9.07 -2.06 18.92
N ARG A 117 7.81 -2.10 19.37
CA ARG A 117 6.66 -2.44 18.50
C ARG A 117 6.42 -1.36 17.44
N LEU A 118 6.43 -0.08 17.81
CA LEU A 118 6.32 1.01 16.85
C LEU A 118 7.53 1.03 15.91
N LYS A 119 8.73 0.80 16.44
CA LYS A 119 9.97 0.75 15.65
C LYS A 119 9.90 -0.33 14.56
N LEU A 120 9.42 -1.53 14.89
CA LEU A 120 9.18 -2.59 13.91
C LEU A 120 8.10 -2.17 12.89
N CYS A 121 7.00 -1.56 13.35
CA CYS A 121 5.94 -1.06 12.45
C CYS A 121 6.45 0.00 11.46
N LEU A 122 7.31 0.93 11.89
CA LEU A 122 7.93 1.95 11.03
C LEU A 122 8.81 1.32 9.96
N ASN A 123 9.67 0.37 10.36
CA ASN A 123 10.53 -0.36 9.44
C ASN A 123 9.71 -1.13 8.40
N LEU A 124 8.67 -1.86 8.81
CA LEU A 124 7.80 -2.61 7.90
C LEU A 124 7.00 -1.71 6.96
N ALA A 125 6.47 -0.62 7.45
CA ALA A 125 5.71 0.33 6.63
C ALA A 125 6.60 0.96 5.54
N PHE A 126 7.86 1.23 5.85
CA PHE A 126 8.81 1.83 4.93
C PHE A 126 9.50 0.80 4.03
N SER A 127 10.07 -0.28 4.58
CA SER A 127 10.80 -1.27 3.77
C SER A 127 9.88 -2.14 2.91
N CYS A 128 8.72 -2.56 3.45
CA CYS A 128 7.80 -3.48 2.80
C CYS A 128 6.56 -2.80 2.19
N THR A 129 6.44 -1.49 2.30
CA THR A 129 5.33 -0.71 1.70
C THR A 129 3.95 -1.15 2.20
N LEU A 130 3.83 -1.62 3.46
CA LEU A 130 2.61 -2.20 4.00
C LEU A 130 1.54 -1.17 4.34
N ARG A 131 0.27 -1.53 4.13
CA ARG A 131 -0.85 -0.84 4.76
C ARG A 131 -0.93 -1.22 6.23
N ILE A 132 -1.36 -0.30 7.09
CA ILE A 132 -1.45 -0.58 8.53
C ILE A 132 -2.30 -1.82 8.85
N GLY A 133 -3.38 -2.06 8.10
CA GLY A 133 -4.20 -3.26 8.27
C GLY A 133 -3.51 -4.56 7.86
N GLU A 134 -2.68 -4.54 6.81
CA GLU A 134 -1.85 -5.65 6.37
C GLU A 134 -0.76 -5.96 7.41
N LEU A 135 -0.09 -4.90 7.88
CA LEU A 135 0.97 -4.98 8.88
C LEU A 135 0.49 -5.60 10.19
N LEU A 136 -0.65 -5.13 10.72
CA LEU A 136 -1.23 -5.62 11.96
C LEU A 136 -1.87 -7.01 11.84
N ALA A 137 -2.07 -7.50 10.61
CA ALA A 137 -2.60 -8.82 10.31
C ALA A 137 -1.50 -9.88 10.11
N LEU A 138 -0.22 -9.50 10.17
CA LEU A 138 0.88 -10.44 10.03
C LEU A 138 0.83 -11.46 11.16
N THR A 139 0.89 -12.72 10.77
CA THR A 139 1.01 -13.88 11.67
C THR A 139 2.34 -14.56 11.39
N TRP A 140 2.92 -15.26 12.36
CA TRP A 140 4.23 -15.88 12.23
C TRP A 140 4.30 -16.95 11.14
N ASP A 141 3.19 -17.61 10.82
CA ASP A 141 3.08 -18.53 9.67
C ASP A 141 3.25 -17.84 8.29
N CYS A 142 3.17 -16.51 8.26
CA CYS A 142 3.38 -15.70 7.05
C CYS A 142 4.79 -15.10 6.95
N VAL A 143 5.70 -15.43 7.88
CA VAL A 143 7.05 -14.84 7.99
C VAL A 143 8.10 -15.91 7.81
N ASP A 144 8.97 -15.75 6.83
CA ASP A 144 10.15 -16.59 6.61
C ASP A 144 11.40 -15.79 6.99
N ILE A 145 11.91 -16.09 8.19
CA ILE A 145 13.13 -15.52 8.77
C ILE A 145 14.08 -16.63 9.23
N SER A 146 14.08 -17.77 8.52
CA SER A 146 15.07 -18.82 8.77
C SER A 146 16.49 -18.31 8.51
N ASP A 147 17.47 -18.86 9.21
CA ASP A 147 18.87 -18.47 9.05
C ASP A 147 19.31 -18.61 7.58
N GLU A 148 18.88 -19.70 6.92
CA GLU A 148 19.16 -19.94 5.51
C GLU A 148 18.55 -18.85 4.62
N SER A 149 17.30 -18.46 4.87
CA SER A 149 16.62 -17.41 4.11
C SER A 149 17.26 -16.04 4.33
N ILE A 150 17.69 -15.73 5.56
CA ILE A 150 18.38 -14.46 5.88
C ILE A 150 19.74 -14.41 5.20
N GLN A 151 20.54 -15.49 5.29
CA GLN A 151 21.86 -15.55 4.67
C GLN A 151 21.78 -15.49 3.14
N ALA A 152 20.79 -16.14 2.56
CA ALA A 152 20.55 -16.13 1.11
C ALA A 152 19.91 -14.83 0.59
N GLY A 153 19.55 -13.86 1.46
CA GLY A 153 18.81 -12.64 1.09
C GLY A 153 17.37 -12.91 0.60
N LYS A 154 16.78 -14.04 1.04
CA LYS A 154 15.43 -14.49 0.65
C LYS A 154 14.41 -14.39 1.77
N ALA A 155 14.79 -13.87 2.94
CA ALA A 155 13.86 -13.60 4.03
C ALA A 155 12.66 -12.80 3.54
N SER A 156 11.45 -13.14 3.97
CA SER A 156 10.25 -12.60 3.34
C SER A 156 9.01 -12.68 4.22
N ILE A 157 8.01 -11.87 3.86
CA ILE A 157 6.67 -11.92 4.44
C ILE A 157 5.64 -12.16 3.33
N SER A 158 4.62 -12.95 3.65
CA SER A 158 3.47 -13.20 2.77
C SER A 158 2.26 -12.40 3.26
N ILE A 159 1.79 -11.45 2.46
CA ILE A 159 0.63 -10.63 2.77
C ILE A 159 -0.62 -11.35 2.28
N THR A 160 -1.32 -12.01 3.18
CA THR A 160 -2.50 -12.84 2.87
C THR A 160 -3.74 -12.43 3.66
N LYS A 161 -3.58 -11.51 4.61
CA LYS A 161 -4.62 -11.15 5.58
C LYS A 161 -4.61 -9.64 5.82
N GLU A 162 -5.74 -9.09 6.27
CA GLU A 162 -5.84 -7.72 6.80
C GLU A 162 -6.62 -7.69 8.12
N LEU A 163 -6.16 -6.90 9.07
CA LEU A 163 -6.84 -6.63 10.33
C LEU A 163 -7.77 -5.43 10.16
N GLN A 164 -9.05 -5.61 10.40
CA GLN A 164 -10.05 -4.57 10.23
C GLN A 164 -11.12 -4.61 11.31
N ARG A 165 -11.58 -3.44 11.74
CA ARG A 165 -12.79 -3.32 12.57
C ARG A 165 -14.02 -3.19 11.68
N VAL A 166 -14.97 -4.14 11.81
CA VAL A 166 -16.16 -4.24 10.99
C VAL A 166 -17.44 -4.07 11.82
N ASN A 167 -18.53 -3.63 11.19
CA ASN A 167 -19.83 -3.53 11.85
C ASN A 167 -20.44 -4.93 11.99
N LYS A 168 -20.86 -5.32 13.21
CA LYS A 168 -21.43 -6.64 13.51
C LYS A 168 -22.69 -6.94 12.71
N LYS A 169 -23.56 -5.92 12.44
CA LYS A 169 -24.76 -6.10 11.61
C LYS A 169 -24.39 -6.37 10.15
N ALA A 170 -23.40 -5.61 9.60
CA ALA A 170 -22.93 -5.83 8.23
C ALA A 170 -22.22 -7.19 8.08
N MET A 171 -21.47 -7.62 9.09
CA MET A 171 -20.83 -8.93 9.12
C MET A 171 -21.87 -10.06 9.02
N LYS A 172 -22.94 -10.00 9.82
CA LYS A 172 -24.04 -10.97 9.77
C LYS A 172 -24.79 -10.94 8.44
N ALA A 173 -25.06 -9.75 7.90
CA ALA A 173 -25.77 -9.60 6.61
C ALA A 173 -24.97 -10.09 5.40
N LEU A 174 -23.67 -10.29 5.54
CA LEU A 174 -22.77 -10.81 4.50
C LEU A 174 -22.28 -12.23 4.83
N ASP A 175 -22.95 -12.94 5.72
CA ASP A 175 -22.62 -14.30 6.15
C ASP A 175 -21.15 -14.48 6.54
N SER A 176 -20.56 -13.42 7.13
CA SER A 176 -19.14 -13.39 7.52
C SER A 176 -18.16 -13.69 6.37
N LYS A 177 -18.56 -13.44 5.13
CA LYS A 177 -17.74 -13.65 3.93
C LYS A 177 -16.36 -13.01 4.09
N ASP A 178 -15.34 -13.74 3.72
CA ASP A 178 -13.92 -13.34 3.76
C ASP A 178 -13.35 -13.14 5.19
N ILE A 179 -14.09 -13.45 6.26
CA ILE A 179 -13.60 -13.39 7.63
C ILE A 179 -12.91 -14.70 8.00
N ILE A 180 -11.66 -14.60 8.47
CA ILE A 180 -10.84 -15.73 8.91
C ILE A 180 -11.01 -15.93 10.41
N THR A 181 -10.91 -14.86 11.19
CA THR A 181 -11.00 -14.89 12.65
C THR A 181 -11.74 -13.67 13.16
N VAL A 182 -12.61 -13.86 14.14
CA VAL A 182 -13.24 -12.78 14.91
C VAL A 182 -12.57 -12.74 16.27
N PHE A 183 -11.91 -11.65 16.61
CA PHE A 183 -11.25 -11.51 17.91
C PHE A 183 -12.26 -11.24 19.03
N PRO A 184 -11.95 -11.67 20.25
CA PRO A 184 -12.77 -11.42 21.43
C PRO A 184 -13.04 -9.93 21.61
N ASP A 185 -14.29 -9.59 21.98
CA ASP A 185 -14.66 -8.22 22.32
C ASP A 185 -14.24 -7.93 23.76
N GLN A 186 -13.40 -6.93 23.95
CA GLN A 186 -12.95 -6.50 25.27
C GLN A 186 -13.99 -5.62 25.99
N GLY A 187 -15.26 -5.70 25.59
CA GLY A 187 -16.37 -4.93 26.20
C GLY A 187 -16.46 -3.46 25.76
N LEU A 188 -15.53 -3.00 24.92
CA LEU A 188 -15.44 -1.58 24.52
C LEU A 188 -16.30 -1.23 23.30
N HIS A 189 -16.76 -2.24 22.52
CA HIS A 189 -17.35 -2.01 21.20
C HIS A 189 -18.58 -2.88 20.90
N ASN A 190 -19.74 -2.48 21.40
CA ASN A 190 -20.98 -3.24 21.20
C ASN A 190 -21.43 -3.38 19.72
N ARG A 191 -21.09 -2.42 18.84
CA ARG A 191 -21.56 -2.38 17.45
C ARG A 191 -20.56 -2.88 16.42
N THR A 192 -19.30 -3.04 16.80
CA THR A 192 -18.21 -3.43 15.88
C THR A 192 -17.40 -4.58 16.45
N ALA A 193 -16.82 -5.40 15.57
CA ALA A 193 -15.87 -6.46 15.92
C ALA A 193 -14.53 -6.21 15.21
N LEU A 194 -13.44 -6.59 15.86
CA LEU A 194 -12.13 -6.66 15.23
C LEU A 194 -12.00 -8.03 14.57
N VAL A 195 -11.61 -8.05 13.31
CA VAL A 195 -11.54 -9.30 12.53
C VAL A 195 -10.27 -9.37 11.71
N LEU A 196 -9.78 -10.57 11.56
CA LEU A 196 -8.80 -10.94 10.56
C LEU A 196 -9.56 -11.43 9.32
N LYS A 197 -9.28 -10.88 8.17
CA LYS A 197 -10.00 -11.21 6.94
C LYS A 197 -9.08 -11.30 5.73
N ALA A 198 -9.53 -11.98 4.69
CA ALA A 198 -8.85 -12.00 3.41
C ALA A 198 -8.82 -10.60 2.76
N PRO A 199 -7.76 -10.25 2.01
CA PRO A 199 -7.69 -8.99 1.28
C PRO A 199 -8.82 -8.88 0.25
N LYS A 200 -9.24 -7.63 0.00
CA LYS A 200 -10.36 -7.33 -0.91
C LYS A 200 -10.10 -7.73 -2.37
N THR A 201 -8.84 -7.73 -2.80
CA THR A 201 -8.44 -8.03 -4.19
C THR A 201 -7.33 -9.06 -4.22
N PRO A 202 -7.30 -9.97 -5.22
CA PRO A 202 -6.23 -10.94 -5.39
C PRO A 202 -4.85 -10.29 -5.50
N THR A 203 -4.75 -9.11 -6.12
CA THR A 203 -3.50 -8.34 -6.26
C THR A 203 -2.92 -7.84 -4.95
N SER A 204 -3.71 -7.83 -3.88
CA SER A 204 -3.22 -7.51 -2.53
C SER A 204 -2.45 -8.66 -1.90
N ILE A 205 -2.69 -9.91 -2.35
CA ILE A 205 -1.93 -11.09 -1.91
C ILE A 205 -0.58 -11.06 -2.62
N ARG A 206 0.49 -10.99 -1.85
CA ARG A 206 1.83 -10.87 -2.38
C ARG A 206 2.88 -11.32 -1.38
N LYS A 207 4.03 -11.73 -1.89
CA LYS A 207 5.26 -11.96 -1.12
C LYS A 207 6.14 -10.71 -1.24
N VAL A 208 6.69 -10.25 -0.11
CA VAL A 208 7.62 -9.12 -0.04
C VAL A 208 8.89 -9.59 0.64
N PHE A 209 10.04 -9.34 0.00
CA PHE A 209 11.33 -9.67 0.57
C PHE A 209 11.76 -8.64 1.61
N LEU A 210 12.42 -9.11 2.65
CA LEU A 210 12.89 -8.30 3.76
C LEU A 210 14.36 -7.91 3.55
N PRO A 211 14.72 -6.65 3.76
CA PRO A 211 16.12 -6.30 3.98
C PRO A 211 16.68 -7.09 5.19
N LYS A 212 17.94 -7.50 5.13
CA LYS A 212 18.60 -8.31 6.18
C LYS A 212 18.37 -7.70 7.59
N THR A 213 18.62 -6.42 7.74
CA THR A 213 18.40 -5.70 9.01
C THR A 213 16.98 -5.85 9.55
N VAL A 214 15.97 -5.80 8.66
CA VAL A 214 14.57 -5.95 9.07
C VAL A 214 14.26 -7.40 9.44
N ALA A 215 14.85 -8.39 8.74
CA ALA A 215 14.72 -9.79 9.10
C ALA A 215 15.34 -10.07 10.48
N GLU A 216 16.52 -9.53 10.76
CA GLU A 216 17.17 -9.63 12.08
C GLU A 216 16.33 -8.98 13.20
N MET A 217 15.66 -7.84 12.90
CA MET A 217 14.70 -7.23 13.84
C MET A 217 13.49 -8.15 14.12
N PHE A 218 13.02 -8.90 13.12
CA PHE A 218 11.97 -9.90 13.35
C PHE A 218 12.43 -11.03 14.26
N VAL A 219 13.67 -11.51 14.09
CA VAL A 219 14.24 -12.54 14.96
C VAL A 219 14.28 -12.04 16.41
N ALA A 220 14.84 -10.85 16.64
CA ALA A 220 14.89 -10.27 17.98
C ALA A 220 13.49 -10.08 18.57
N TRP A 221 12.55 -9.56 17.77
CA TRP A 221 11.15 -9.38 18.19
C TRP A 221 10.45 -10.69 18.54
N LYS A 222 10.71 -11.76 17.77
CA LYS A 222 10.19 -13.10 18.05
C LYS A 222 10.67 -13.60 19.40
N MET A 223 11.97 -13.47 19.68
CA MET A 223 12.56 -13.87 20.97
C MET A 223 11.95 -13.11 22.15
N GLU A 224 11.75 -11.79 22.03
CA GLU A 224 11.08 -10.98 23.06
C GLU A 224 9.62 -11.43 23.28
N GLN A 225 8.91 -11.73 22.20
CA GLN A 225 7.52 -12.20 22.28
C GLN A 225 7.43 -13.61 22.90
N ASP A 226 8.33 -14.51 22.52
CA ASP A 226 8.37 -15.87 23.10
C ASP A 226 8.67 -15.83 24.60
N ALA A 227 9.60 -14.97 25.03
CA ALA A 227 9.88 -14.76 26.46
C ALA A 227 8.66 -14.19 27.20
N ALA A 228 7.89 -13.28 26.56
CA ALA A 228 6.66 -12.76 27.14
C ALA A 228 5.55 -13.84 27.24
N ILE A 229 5.43 -14.71 26.24
CA ILE A 229 4.51 -15.85 26.25
C ILE A 229 4.85 -16.79 27.41
N GLU A 230 6.13 -17.12 27.58
CA GLU A 230 6.59 -17.98 28.66
C GLU A 230 6.32 -17.36 30.04
N ALA A 231 6.60 -16.05 30.21
CA ALA A 231 6.41 -15.36 31.47
C ALA A 231 4.92 -15.21 31.88
N ILE A 232 4.03 -15.00 30.93
CA ILE A 232 2.59 -14.81 31.15
C ILE A 232 1.85 -16.16 31.22
N GLY A 233 2.33 -17.17 30.49
CA GLY A 233 1.76 -18.50 30.46
C GLY A 233 0.33 -18.53 29.91
N ASN A 234 -0.57 -19.21 30.59
CA ASN A 234 -1.96 -19.43 30.13
C ASN A 234 -2.82 -18.16 29.99
N GLU A 235 -2.38 -17.04 30.56
CA GLU A 235 -3.10 -15.76 30.42
C GLU A 235 -2.76 -15.02 29.12
N TYR A 236 -1.73 -15.47 28.39
CA TYR A 236 -1.39 -14.92 27.10
C TYR A 236 -2.37 -15.40 26.03
N ALA A 237 -3.03 -14.46 25.37
CA ALA A 237 -3.99 -14.75 24.28
C ALA A 237 -3.21 -14.95 22.97
N ASP A 238 -2.74 -16.16 22.70
CA ASP A 238 -1.98 -16.45 21.50
C ASP A 238 -2.86 -16.58 20.25
N PHE A 239 -2.80 -15.58 19.39
CA PHE A 239 -3.40 -15.56 18.06
C PHE A 239 -2.35 -15.65 16.94
N ASN A 240 -1.13 -16.07 17.25
CA ASN A 240 -0.01 -16.16 16.32
C ASN A 240 0.33 -14.83 15.62
N LEU A 241 -0.06 -13.68 16.20
CA LEU A 241 0.16 -12.35 15.62
C LEU A 241 1.60 -11.89 15.85
N VAL A 242 2.23 -11.34 14.80
CA VAL A 242 3.53 -10.68 14.91
C VAL A 242 3.41 -9.41 15.75
N ILE A 243 2.42 -8.57 15.47
CA ILE A 243 2.18 -7.32 16.19
C ILE A 243 1.00 -7.52 17.15
N ALA A 244 1.30 -7.99 18.35
CA ALA A 244 0.34 -8.18 19.42
C ALA A 244 0.52 -7.13 20.54
N THR A 245 -0.47 -7.05 21.43
CA THR A 245 -0.33 -6.37 22.73
C THR A 245 0.55 -7.20 23.66
N PRO A 246 1.03 -6.66 24.79
CA PRO A 246 1.84 -7.44 25.73
C PRO A 246 1.15 -8.71 26.25
N VAL A 247 -0.17 -8.78 26.23
CA VAL A 247 -0.97 -9.96 26.61
C VAL A 247 -1.48 -10.79 25.42
N GLY A 248 -0.87 -10.61 24.24
CA GLY A 248 -1.17 -11.42 23.04
C GLY A 248 -2.38 -10.98 22.22
N LEU A 249 -3.18 -10.05 22.70
CA LEU A 249 -4.35 -9.55 21.98
C LEU A 249 -3.95 -8.74 20.74
N PRO A 250 -4.80 -8.65 19.71
CA PRO A 250 -4.48 -7.89 18.52
C PRO A 250 -4.29 -6.40 18.80
N CYS A 251 -3.23 -5.83 18.24
CA CYS A 251 -2.95 -4.40 18.32
C CYS A 251 -3.82 -3.63 17.31
N GLU A 252 -4.61 -2.67 17.77
CA GLU A 252 -5.44 -1.87 16.88
C GLU A 252 -4.66 -0.72 16.24
N SER A 253 -5.05 -0.36 15.03
CA SER A 253 -4.42 0.73 14.26
C SER A 253 -4.44 2.09 15.01
N ALA A 254 -5.41 2.30 15.90
CA ALA A 254 -5.48 3.50 16.73
C ALA A 254 -4.31 3.61 17.73
N GLN A 255 -3.85 2.48 18.27
CA GLN A 255 -2.71 2.43 19.19
C GLN A 255 -1.41 2.81 18.48
N ILE A 256 -1.15 2.25 17.30
CA ILE A 256 0.04 2.58 16.50
C ILE A 256 0.01 4.03 16.02
N ARG A 257 -1.15 4.53 15.57
CA ARG A 257 -1.29 5.95 15.19
C ARG A 257 -1.06 6.89 16.35
N LYS A 258 -1.52 6.53 17.55
CA LYS A 258 -1.28 7.33 18.79
C LYS A 258 0.20 7.30 19.14
N ALA A 259 0.86 6.13 19.09
CA ALA A 259 2.28 6.02 19.36
C ALA A 259 3.13 6.83 18.36
N LEU A 260 2.80 6.78 17.05
CA LEU A 260 3.45 7.61 16.04
C LEU A 260 3.24 9.11 16.31
N LYS A 261 2.02 9.51 16.67
CA LYS A 261 1.73 10.90 16.99
C LYS A 261 2.57 11.39 18.19
N ASN A 262 2.68 10.59 19.24
CA ASN A 262 3.51 10.91 20.40
C ASN A 262 4.99 11.03 20.00
N LEU A 263 5.52 10.08 19.20
CA LEU A 263 6.90 10.15 18.69
C LEU A 263 7.17 11.45 17.92
N ILE A 264 6.23 11.87 17.07
CA ILE A 264 6.32 13.11 16.30
C ILE A 264 6.35 14.33 17.24
N GLU A 265 5.43 14.41 18.20
CA GLU A 265 5.28 15.53 19.12
C GLU A 265 6.47 15.63 20.08
N GLU A 266 6.94 14.51 20.65
CA GLU A 266 8.06 14.46 21.58
C GLU A 266 9.40 14.85 20.94
N ASN A 267 9.55 14.61 19.64
CA ASN A 267 10.83 14.83 18.93
C ASN A 267 10.76 15.96 17.90
N ASN A 268 9.69 16.75 17.88
CA ASN A 268 9.48 17.85 16.92
C ASN A 268 9.69 17.43 15.45
N LEU A 269 9.22 16.23 15.08
CA LEU A 269 9.28 15.75 13.70
C LEU A 269 8.16 16.38 12.86
N PRO A 270 8.35 16.51 11.53
CA PRO A 270 7.29 16.99 10.65
C PRO A 270 6.01 16.15 10.78
N PRO A 271 4.81 16.77 10.85
CA PRO A 271 3.58 16.04 11.09
C PRO A 271 3.18 15.17 9.88
N VAL A 272 3.09 13.86 10.08
CA VAL A 272 2.62 12.91 9.07
C VAL A 272 1.62 11.91 9.68
N VAL A 273 0.88 11.23 8.82
CA VAL A 273 0.05 10.10 9.22
C VAL A 273 0.73 8.78 8.87
N PHE A 274 0.39 7.70 9.55
CA PHE A 274 1.04 6.40 9.33
C PHE A 274 1.03 5.95 7.84
N HIS A 275 -0.04 6.28 7.11
CA HIS A 275 -0.13 5.96 5.68
C HIS A 275 0.86 6.74 4.81
N SER A 276 1.34 7.89 5.26
CA SER A 276 2.38 8.67 4.57
C SER A 276 3.70 7.90 4.47
N LEU A 277 4.02 7.03 5.46
CA LEU A 277 5.23 6.19 5.42
C LEU A 277 5.24 5.25 4.22
N ARG A 278 4.08 4.71 3.85
CA ARG A 278 3.94 3.91 2.63
C ARG A 278 4.17 4.76 1.37
N HIS A 279 3.71 6.01 1.35
CA HIS A 279 4.00 6.93 0.25
C HIS A 279 5.50 7.25 0.18
N SER A 280 6.13 7.55 1.31
CA SER A 280 7.60 7.72 1.40
C SER A 280 8.35 6.50 0.86
N SER A 281 7.91 5.29 1.21
CA SER A 281 8.49 4.03 0.72
C SER A 281 8.43 3.92 -0.80
N ILE A 282 7.25 4.16 -1.38
CA ILE A 282 7.06 4.08 -2.83
C ILE A 282 7.94 5.10 -3.54
N THR A 283 7.94 6.35 -3.06
CA THR A 283 8.79 7.43 -3.59
C THR A 283 10.27 7.04 -3.56
N TYR A 284 10.73 6.54 -2.41
CA TYR A 284 12.13 6.15 -2.25
C TYR A 284 12.51 4.95 -3.12
N LYS A 285 11.66 3.93 -3.21
CA LYS A 285 11.88 2.77 -4.08
C LYS A 285 11.91 3.15 -5.56
N LEU A 286 11.04 4.06 -6.01
CA LEU A 286 11.07 4.56 -7.38
C LEU A 286 12.38 5.31 -7.68
N LYS A 287 12.90 6.11 -6.73
CA LYS A 287 14.22 6.75 -6.87
C LYS A 287 15.34 5.72 -6.95
N LEU A 288 15.35 4.69 -6.11
CA LEU A 288 16.36 3.63 -6.11
C LEU A 288 16.33 2.78 -7.39
N ASN A 289 15.13 2.48 -7.91
CA ASN A 289 14.94 1.60 -9.07
C ASN A 289 14.90 2.36 -10.40
N GLN A 290 15.34 3.62 -10.43
CA GLN A 290 15.33 4.45 -11.63
C GLN A 290 13.96 4.52 -12.32
N GLY A 291 12.88 4.47 -11.54
CA GLY A 291 11.51 4.59 -12.03
C GLY A 291 10.86 3.26 -12.47
N ASP A 292 11.37 2.11 -12.07
CA ASP A 292 10.70 0.83 -12.34
C ASP A 292 9.38 0.71 -11.55
N ILE A 293 8.33 1.19 -12.20
CA ILE A 293 6.96 1.22 -11.67
C ILE A 293 6.43 -0.20 -11.41
N LYS A 294 6.78 -1.18 -12.26
CA LYS A 294 6.29 -2.55 -12.16
C LYS A 294 6.78 -3.25 -10.89
N SER A 295 8.06 -3.12 -10.59
CA SER A 295 8.67 -3.67 -9.37
C SER A 295 8.02 -3.07 -8.13
N VAL A 296 7.89 -1.73 -8.08
CA VAL A 296 7.27 -1.01 -6.94
C VAL A 296 5.78 -1.31 -6.82
N GLN A 297 5.07 -1.51 -7.95
CA GLN A 297 3.66 -1.95 -7.96
C GLN A 297 3.52 -3.34 -7.33
N GLY A 298 4.42 -4.26 -7.66
CA GLY A 298 4.46 -5.61 -7.06
C GLY A 298 4.60 -5.56 -5.54
N ASP A 299 5.59 -4.82 -5.04
CA ASP A 299 5.82 -4.66 -3.59
C ASP A 299 4.66 -3.99 -2.88
N SER A 300 4.08 -2.97 -3.50
CA SER A 300 3.01 -2.19 -2.89
C SER A 300 1.63 -2.83 -3.00
N GLY A 301 1.41 -3.76 -3.94
CA GLY A 301 0.10 -4.38 -4.18
C GLY A 301 -0.96 -3.37 -4.65
N HIS A 302 -0.59 -2.39 -5.47
CA HIS A 302 -1.53 -1.51 -6.14
C HIS A 302 -2.13 -2.21 -7.37
N ALA A 303 -3.47 -2.19 -7.47
CA ALA A 303 -4.16 -2.85 -8.58
C ALA A 303 -3.89 -2.21 -9.94
N GLN A 304 -3.57 -0.90 -9.95
CA GLN A 304 -3.30 -0.13 -11.18
C GLN A 304 -1.98 0.62 -11.04
N ALA A 305 -1.17 0.60 -12.09
CA ALA A 305 0.10 1.33 -12.16
C ALA A 305 -0.12 2.85 -12.04
N SER A 306 -1.23 3.38 -12.58
CA SER A 306 -1.62 4.79 -12.46
C SER A 306 -1.69 5.28 -11.00
N MET A 307 -2.05 4.40 -10.04
CA MET A 307 -2.04 4.76 -8.62
C MET A 307 -0.61 5.03 -8.08
N VAL A 308 0.39 4.48 -8.76
CA VAL A 308 1.81 4.75 -8.44
C VAL A 308 2.26 6.00 -9.20
N THR A 309 1.92 6.13 -10.48
CA THR A 309 2.39 7.25 -11.33
C THR A 309 1.74 8.58 -11.00
N ASP A 310 0.42 8.61 -10.74
CA ASP A 310 -0.33 9.86 -10.51
C ASP A 310 0.11 10.59 -9.23
N GLN A 311 0.60 9.84 -8.23
CA GLN A 311 1.09 10.41 -6.98
C GLN A 311 2.57 10.81 -7.01
N TYR A 312 3.32 10.34 -8.01
CA TYR A 312 4.79 10.50 -8.08
C TYR A 312 5.26 11.11 -9.40
N SER A 313 4.38 11.80 -10.12
CA SER A 313 4.68 12.46 -11.39
C SER A 313 5.86 13.45 -11.31
N HIS A 314 6.04 14.14 -10.18
CA HIS A 314 7.15 15.06 -9.95
C HIS A 314 8.53 14.37 -9.88
N ILE A 315 8.60 13.10 -9.45
CA ILE A 315 9.85 12.32 -9.47
C ILE A 315 10.23 11.99 -10.91
N LEU A 316 9.25 11.84 -11.79
CA LEU A 316 9.47 11.59 -13.21
C LEU A 316 10.18 12.75 -13.90
N ASP A 317 10.10 13.98 -13.40
CA ASP A 317 10.79 15.14 -13.99
C ASP A 317 12.29 15.13 -13.70
N GLU A 318 12.73 14.73 -12.49
CA GLU A 318 14.14 14.48 -12.19
C GLU A 318 14.70 13.36 -13.10
N ASN A 319 13.96 12.28 -13.25
CA ASN A 319 14.34 11.16 -14.12
C ASN A 319 14.34 11.55 -15.60
N ARG A 320 13.50 12.50 -16.05
CA ARG A 320 13.51 13.00 -17.45
C ARG A 320 14.80 13.72 -17.80
N GLN A 321 15.39 14.48 -16.87
CA GLN A 321 16.70 15.10 -17.08
C GLN A 321 17.78 14.02 -17.17
N GLU A 322 17.72 12.99 -16.31
CA GLU A 322 18.67 11.89 -16.36
C GLU A 322 18.53 11.07 -17.64
N ASN A 323 17.29 10.80 -18.09
CA ASN A 323 17.04 10.15 -19.38
C ASN A 323 17.63 10.92 -20.56
N ALA A 324 17.58 12.26 -20.54
CA ALA A 324 18.21 13.07 -21.58
C ALA A 324 19.74 12.90 -21.58
N LYS A 325 20.38 12.87 -20.39
CA LYS A 325 21.82 12.62 -20.26
C LYS A 325 22.21 11.20 -20.68
N LEU A 326 21.39 10.20 -20.33
CA LEU A 326 21.59 8.81 -20.73
C LEU A 326 21.48 8.66 -22.25
N LEU A 327 20.49 9.34 -22.87
CA LEU A 327 20.33 9.35 -24.32
C LEU A 327 21.53 10.03 -24.99
N GLU A 328 21.98 11.16 -24.47
CA GLU A 328 23.17 11.83 -24.95
C GLU A 328 24.37 10.90 -24.91
N LYS A 329 24.60 10.25 -23.78
CA LYS A 329 25.73 9.34 -23.56
C LYS A 329 25.66 8.10 -24.47
N ALA A 330 24.50 7.45 -24.52
CA ALA A 330 24.35 6.16 -25.22
C ALA A 330 24.21 6.32 -26.74
N PHE A 331 23.40 7.29 -27.17
CA PHE A 331 23.09 7.45 -28.58
C PHE A 331 24.06 8.39 -29.29
N TYR A 332 24.19 9.62 -28.81
CA TYR A 332 24.99 10.63 -29.51
C TYR A 332 26.51 10.44 -29.29
N ASN A 333 26.93 10.17 -28.06
CA ASN A 333 28.35 9.95 -27.74
C ASN A 333 28.79 8.50 -27.93
N GLY A 334 27.90 7.55 -27.77
CA GLY A 334 28.12 6.12 -28.01
C GLY A 334 27.84 5.64 -29.43
N ARG A 335 27.52 6.56 -30.36
CA ARG A 335 27.19 6.25 -31.77
C ARG A 335 26.15 5.13 -31.94
N GLY A 336 25.13 5.12 -31.10
CA GLY A 336 24.04 4.13 -31.13
C GLY A 336 24.37 2.78 -30.46
N ALA A 337 25.37 2.74 -29.60
CA ALA A 337 25.68 1.54 -28.81
C ALA A 337 24.45 1.09 -27.97
N GLU A 338 24.24 -0.23 -27.86
CA GLU A 338 23.18 -0.76 -27.02
C GLU A 338 23.36 -0.30 -25.53
N PRO A 339 22.26 0.00 -24.81
CA PRO A 339 22.34 0.37 -23.41
C PRO A 339 23.09 -0.67 -22.57
N GLU A 340 24.01 -0.24 -21.70
CA GLU A 340 24.80 -1.12 -20.83
C GLU A 340 23.94 -2.12 -20.03
N ALA A 341 22.73 -1.71 -19.65
CA ALA A 341 21.76 -2.58 -18.95
C ALA A 341 21.28 -3.73 -19.83
N GLU A 342 21.12 -3.52 -21.13
CA GLU A 342 20.67 -4.55 -22.07
C GLU A 342 21.84 -5.49 -22.42
N VAL A 343 23.03 -4.97 -22.56
CA VAL A 343 24.27 -5.77 -22.71
C VAL A 343 24.45 -6.67 -21.48
N LYS A 344 24.29 -6.13 -20.27
CA LYS A 344 24.35 -6.95 -19.02
C LYS A 344 23.25 -8.01 -18.96
N ARG A 345 22.00 -7.68 -19.34
CA ARG A 345 20.91 -8.66 -19.38
C ARG A 345 21.18 -9.79 -20.40
N LYS A 346 21.67 -9.46 -21.58
CA LYS A 346 22.07 -10.45 -22.59
C LYS A 346 23.23 -11.32 -22.07
N GLN A 347 24.20 -10.73 -21.37
CA GLN A 347 25.30 -11.46 -20.75
C GLN A 347 24.81 -12.42 -19.65
N ILE A 348 23.92 -11.98 -18.76
CA ILE A 348 23.35 -12.83 -17.70
C ILE A 348 22.55 -13.99 -18.31
N ALA A 349 21.68 -13.70 -19.27
CA ALA A 349 20.90 -14.74 -19.96
C ALA A 349 21.78 -15.78 -20.67
N MET A 350 22.88 -15.31 -21.26
CA MET A 350 23.88 -16.17 -21.92
C MET A 350 24.62 -17.06 -20.90
N VAL A 351 24.99 -16.51 -19.74
CA VAL A 351 25.60 -17.28 -18.65
C VAL A 351 24.64 -18.33 -18.11
N ASP A 352 23.38 -17.98 -17.89
CA ASP A 352 22.36 -18.92 -17.43
C ASP A 352 22.12 -20.06 -18.45
N GLN A 353 22.13 -19.75 -19.73
CA GLN A 353 21.99 -20.73 -20.81
C GLN A 353 23.22 -21.67 -20.90
N MET A 354 24.42 -21.15 -20.71
CA MET A 354 25.66 -21.95 -20.68
C MET A 354 25.76 -22.83 -19.44
N ASN A 355 25.31 -22.32 -18.27
CA ASN A 355 25.19 -23.12 -17.06
C ASN A 355 24.19 -24.28 -17.22
N ALA A 356 23.06 -24.04 -17.89
CA ALA A 356 22.08 -25.08 -18.23
C ALA A 356 22.63 -26.15 -19.19
N MET A 357 23.62 -25.81 -20.01
CA MET A 357 24.34 -26.74 -20.91
C MET A 357 25.50 -27.48 -20.23
N GLY A 358 25.73 -27.26 -18.91
CA GLY A 358 26.71 -28.02 -18.13
C GLY A 358 28.16 -27.50 -18.22
N PHE A 359 28.37 -26.27 -18.63
CA PHE A 359 29.72 -25.67 -18.66
C PHE A 359 30.23 -25.34 -17.25
N ASP A 360 31.51 -25.58 -17.00
CA ASP A 360 32.17 -25.30 -15.72
C ASP A 360 32.23 -23.77 -15.46
N PRO A 361 31.75 -23.29 -14.29
CA PRO A 361 31.77 -21.86 -13.93
C PRO A 361 33.15 -21.20 -13.98
N LEU A 362 34.23 -21.97 -13.73
CA LEU A 362 35.61 -21.48 -13.79
C LEU A 362 36.10 -21.24 -15.22
N GLN A 363 35.68 -22.05 -16.17
CA GLN A 363 35.96 -21.84 -17.60
C GLN A 363 35.15 -20.68 -18.16
N LEU A 364 33.91 -20.52 -17.73
CA LEU A 364 33.05 -19.39 -18.07
C LEU A 364 33.63 -18.04 -17.63
N ALA A 365 34.15 -17.96 -16.41
CA ALA A 365 34.80 -16.75 -15.91
C ALA A 365 36.03 -16.33 -16.75
N LYS A 366 36.81 -17.29 -17.23
CA LYS A 366 37.97 -17.03 -18.11
C LYS A 366 37.55 -16.54 -19.50
N VAL A 367 36.47 -17.07 -20.03
CA VAL A 367 35.95 -16.65 -21.35
C VAL A 367 35.31 -15.25 -21.29
N LEU A 368 34.59 -14.95 -20.20
CA LEU A 368 33.95 -13.65 -19.98
C LEU A 368 34.93 -12.53 -19.62
N SER A 369 36.13 -12.88 -19.12
CA SER A 369 37.19 -11.89 -18.85
C SER A 369 37.94 -11.44 -20.12
N ASN A 370 37.72 -12.10 -21.26
CA ASN A 370 38.34 -11.74 -22.52
C ASN A 370 37.34 -11.08 -23.48
N PRO A 371 37.44 -9.74 -23.76
CA PRO A 371 36.49 -9.01 -24.60
C PRO A 371 36.32 -9.56 -26.01
N ASP A 372 37.38 -10.13 -26.58
CA ASP A 372 37.36 -10.66 -27.95
C ASP A 372 36.62 -12.00 -28.04
N MET A 373 36.72 -12.83 -27.02
CA MET A 373 35.98 -14.08 -26.89
C MET A 373 34.48 -13.81 -26.67
N VAL A 374 34.11 -12.81 -25.93
CA VAL A 374 32.72 -12.37 -25.75
C VAL A 374 32.10 -11.89 -27.07
N LYS A 375 32.85 -11.10 -27.87
CA LYS A 375 32.42 -10.69 -29.21
C LYS A 375 32.22 -11.89 -30.19
N MET A 376 33.13 -12.83 -30.15
CA MET A 376 33.07 -14.03 -30.99
C MET A 376 31.86 -14.90 -30.62
N LEU A 377 31.57 -15.08 -29.34
CA LEU A 377 30.39 -15.80 -28.88
C LEU A 377 29.07 -15.10 -29.22
N GLN A 378 29.03 -13.77 -29.19
CA GLN A 378 27.88 -12.97 -29.61
C GLN A 378 27.60 -13.10 -31.11
N MET A 379 28.66 -13.16 -31.95
CA MET A 379 28.54 -13.41 -33.38
C MET A 379 28.00 -14.83 -33.69
N LEU A 380 28.45 -15.83 -32.93
CA LEU A 380 27.97 -17.22 -33.10
C LEU A 380 26.52 -17.41 -32.64
N ALA A 381 26.12 -16.74 -31.55
CA ALA A 381 24.74 -16.78 -31.08
C ALA A 381 23.76 -16.03 -32.01
N GLY A 382 24.24 -14.98 -32.71
CA GLY A 382 23.45 -14.25 -33.72
C GLY A 382 23.27 -14.98 -35.04
N SER A 383 24.17 -15.90 -35.39
CA SER A 383 24.09 -16.69 -36.66
C SER A 383 23.20 -17.93 -36.52
N GLY A 384 22.86 -18.38 -35.34
CA GLY A 384 21.98 -19.53 -35.08
C GLY A 384 20.47 -19.25 -35.20
N ALA A 385 20.06 -17.98 -35.26
CA ALA A 385 18.64 -17.59 -35.38
C ALA A 385 18.12 -17.44 -36.83
N ALA A 386 18.98 -17.67 -37.85
CA ALA A 386 18.60 -17.53 -39.27
C ALA A 386 18.41 -18.88 -39.99
N ALA A 387 18.39 -19.99 -39.26
CA ALA A 387 18.20 -21.34 -39.83
C ALA A 387 17.15 -22.13 -39.00
N GLN A 388 15.92 -21.66 -38.99
CA GLN A 388 14.70 -22.46 -38.78
C GLN A 388 13.51 -21.76 -39.44
#